data_6a6ae78fed2f4e5c5a2813d653d37c56
#
_entry.id   6a6ae78fed2f4e5c5a2813d653d37c56
#
_cell.length_a   1.000
_cell.length_b   1.000
_cell.length_c   1.000
_cell.angle_alpha   90.00
_cell.angle_beta   90.00
_cell.angle_gamma   90.00
#
_symmetry.space_group_name_H-M   'P 1'
#
loop_
_entity.id
_entity.type
_entity.pdbx_description
1 polymer ?
#
loop_
_entity_poly.entity_id
_entity_poly.type
_entity_poly.pdbx_seq_one_letter_code
_entity_poly.pdbx_strand_id
1 'polypeptide(L)'
;MTVLCLVELDAGAPADTSLRALPLARSLGDPAIRAVAFAAAEDLRGAALAGYGVSEVYVIEPSAVDGFAPQAWARVLAGLAEETGATAVLAAGTDRGNEVLAHLGAITGLPMAANCTIVTPDGGQTHRLVRHRWAGLLLEEAVMEAPVALFTVATDSVSPVAAETPAVIQVHLHKPELASGDLRVRAVESPAGVGGASLATARVVVGGGRGVGGPDGFAPLEELADLLGGVVGVSRVVTSEGWRPHKQQVGQTGTKITPELYLACGISGAIQHIAGCAGAKHIIAINTDPGAPILAHADFAVIGDLHQVIPALVSALREGDARGVRGDEVPPGGEQGRPSG
;
A
#
# COMPACT_ATOMS: atom_id res chain seq x y z
N MET A 1 0.96 -27.02 -9.30
CA MET A 1 1.87 -25.91 -8.98
C MET A 1 1.48 -25.37 -7.62
N THR A 2 2.42 -25.05 -6.72
CA THR A 2 2.12 -24.47 -5.40
C THR A 2 2.72 -23.08 -5.34
N VAL A 3 1.98 -22.11 -4.82
CA VAL A 3 2.43 -20.74 -4.62
C VAL A 3 2.27 -20.37 -3.15
N LEU A 4 3.35 -19.94 -2.51
CA LEU A 4 3.33 -19.38 -1.17
C LEU A 4 3.11 -17.86 -1.25
N CYS A 5 2.18 -17.35 -0.44
CA CYS A 5 1.93 -15.91 -0.33
C CYS A 5 2.17 -15.46 1.10
N LEU A 6 3.13 -14.57 1.31
CA LEU A 6 3.29 -13.87 2.58
C LEU A 6 2.10 -12.92 2.76
N VAL A 7 1.36 -13.10 3.84
CA VAL A 7 0.21 -12.27 4.21
C VAL A 7 0.56 -11.42 5.42
N GLU A 8 0.61 -10.12 5.21
CA GLU A 8 0.71 -9.14 6.30
C GLU A 8 -0.66 -8.90 6.91
N LEU A 9 -0.68 -8.60 8.20
CA LEU A 9 -1.91 -8.33 8.95
C LEU A 9 -1.98 -6.86 9.36
N ASP A 10 -3.20 -6.33 9.37
CA ASP A 10 -3.55 -5.05 9.95
C ASP A 10 -4.69 -5.27 10.95
N ALA A 11 -4.45 -4.90 12.21
CA ALA A 11 -5.38 -5.12 13.32
C ALA A 11 -5.97 -6.55 13.37
N GLY A 12 -5.16 -7.58 13.11
CA GLY A 12 -5.54 -8.99 13.14
C GLY A 12 -6.29 -9.50 11.90
N ALA A 13 -6.53 -8.65 10.90
CA ALA A 13 -7.09 -9.04 9.61
C ALA A 13 -6.02 -9.02 8.50
N PRO A 14 -6.17 -9.80 7.42
CA PRO A 14 -5.30 -9.67 6.25
C PRO A 14 -5.30 -8.23 5.72
N ALA A 15 -4.11 -7.64 5.59
CA ALA A 15 -3.95 -6.29 5.07
C ALA A 15 -4.46 -6.21 3.61
N ASP A 16 -5.08 -5.09 3.23
CA ASP A 16 -5.59 -4.86 1.88
C ASP A 16 -4.49 -5.05 0.82
N THR A 17 -3.27 -4.61 1.12
CA THR A 17 -2.10 -4.83 0.26
C THR A 17 -1.82 -6.31 -0.01
N SER A 18 -1.95 -7.17 1.01
CA SER A 18 -1.79 -8.61 0.85
C SER A 18 -2.92 -9.22 0.02
N LEU A 19 -4.17 -8.77 0.21
CA LEU A 19 -5.31 -9.21 -0.60
C LEU A 19 -5.14 -8.83 -2.08
N ARG A 20 -4.53 -7.68 -2.38
CA ARG A 20 -4.19 -7.25 -3.75
C ARG A 20 -3.13 -8.12 -4.42
N ALA A 21 -2.28 -8.79 -3.66
CA ALA A 21 -1.27 -9.69 -4.22
C ALA A 21 -1.83 -11.04 -4.68
N LEU A 22 -2.93 -11.52 -4.08
CA LEU A 22 -3.50 -12.83 -4.35
C LEU A 22 -4.01 -13.05 -5.79
N PRO A 23 -4.62 -12.06 -6.49
CA PRO A 23 -4.96 -12.21 -7.90
C PRO A 23 -3.78 -12.56 -8.80
N LEU A 24 -2.60 -11.97 -8.54
CA LEU A 24 -1.40 -12.32 -9.30
C LEU A 24 -0.93 -13.74 -8.98
N ALA A 25 -1.10 -14.22 -7.75
CA ALA A 25 -0.82 -15.62 -7.42
C ALA A 25 -1.69 -16.58 -8.25
N ARG A 26 -2.98 -16.26 -8.43
CA ARG A 26 -3.88 -17.08 -9.28
C ARG A 26 -3.49 -17.08 -10.76
N SER A 27 -2.94 -15.99 -11.28
CA SER A 27 -2.51 -15.90 -12.68
C SER A 27 -1.34 -16.81 -13.04
N LEU A 28 -0.69 -17.42 -12.03
CA LEU A 28 0.44 -18.35 -12.23
C LEU A 28 0.03 -19.77 -12.66
N GLY A 29 -1.17 -19.96 -13.21
CA GLY A 29 -1.58 -21.24 -13.81
C GLY A 29 -2.36 -22.16 -12.86
N ASP A 30 -3.38 -21.63 -12.21
CA ASP A 30 -4.27 -22.34 -11.27
C ASP A 30 -3.52 -23.07 -10.16
N PRO A 31 -2.70 -22.35 -9.39
CA PRO A 31 -1.91 -22.94 -8.33
C PRO A 31 -2.77 -23.19 -7.08
N ALA A 32 -2.37 -24.19 -6.27
CA ALA A 32 -2.76 -24.21 -4.87
C ALA A 32 -2.10 -23.02 -4.18
N ILE A 33 -2.90 -22.03 -3.73
CA ILE A 33 -2.40 -20.87 -3.02
C ILE A 33 -2.37 -21.16 -1.54
N ARG A 34 -1.19 -21.03 -0.95
CA ARG A 34 -0.93 -21.22 0.46
C ARG A 34 -0.45 -19.90 1.06
N ALA A 35 -1.19 -19.40 2.03
CA ALA A 35 -0.80 -18.20 2.76
C ALA A 35 0.16 -18.53 3.89
N VAL A 36 1.08 -17.63 4.18
CA VAL A 36 1.95 -17.67 5.36
C VAL A 36 1.71 -16.40 6.15
N ALA A 37 1.28 -16.54 7.39
CA ALA A 37 0.95 -15.41 8.27
C ALA A 37 1.69 -15.54 9.61
N PHE A 38 2.27 -14.43 10.07
CA PHE A 38 2.90 -14.32 11.37
C PHE A 38 1.91 -13.68 12.34
N ALA A 39 1.15 -14.51 13.04
CA ALA A 39 0.02 -14.12 13.90
C ALA A 39 -0.22 -15.12 15.01
N ALA A 40 -0.95 -14.73 16.06
CA ALA A 40 -1.58 -15.70 16.90
C ALA A 40 -2.70 -16.42 16.13
N ALA A 41 -2.84 -17.73 16.31
CA ALA A 41 -3.79 -18.53 15.53
C ALA A 41 -5.25 -18.06 15.70
N GLU A 42 -5.58 -17.53 16.87
CA GLU A 42 -6.89 -16.97 17.23
C GLU A 42 -7.19 -15.63 16.54
N ASP A 43 -6.15 -14.89 16.15
CA ASP A 43 -6.29 -13.58 15.50
C ASP A 43 -6.49 -13.70 13.98
N LEU A 44 -6.15 -14.85 13.39
CA LEU A 44 -6.29 -15.04 11.96
C LEU A 44 -7.75 -15.35 11.58
N ARG A 45 -8.49 -14.30 11.22
CA ARG A 45 -9.83 -14.45 10.64
C ARG A 45 -9.70 -14.88 9.17
N GLY A 46 -9.47 -16.19 8.98
CA GLY A 46 -9.20 -16.78 7.67
C GLY A 46 -10.31 -16.61 6.62
N ALA A 47 -11.52 -16.25 7.00
CA ALA A 47 -12.66 -16.10 6.09
C ALA A 47 -12.39 -15.13 4.92
N ALA A 48 -11.63 -14.05 5.15
CA ALA A 48 -11.28 -13.11 4.09
C ALA A 48 -10.38 -13.77 3.02
N LEU A 49 -9.40 -14.58 3.42
CA LEU A 49 -8.46 -15.24 2.50
C LEU A 49 -9.16 -16.30 1.63
N ALA A 50 -10.20 -16.97 2.16
CA ALA A 50 -11.01 -17.94 1.42
C ALA A 50 -11.61 -17.32 0.16
N GLY A 51 -12.13 -16.09 0.27
CA GLY A 51 -12.70 -15.35 -0.86
C GLY A 51 -11.70 -15.00 -1.96
N TYR A 52 -10.40 -15.15 -1.69
CA TYR A 52 -9.35 -14.89 -2.68
C TYR A 52 -8.67 -16.17 -3.21
N GLY A 53 -9.21 -17.35 -2.88
CA GLY A 53 -8.74 -18.64 -3.42
C GLY A 53 -7.59 -19.28 -2.61
N VAL A 54 -7.33 -18.80 -1.38
CA VAL A 54 -6.36 -19.43 -0.48
C VAL A 54 -6.97 -20.71 0.09
N SER A 55 -6.30 -21.85 -0.08
CA SER A 55 -6.77 -23.16 0.40
C SER A 55 -6.10 -23.60 1.71
N GLU A 56 -4.89 -23.14 1.98
CA GLU A 56 -4.15 -23.47 3.18
C GLU A 56 -3.50 -22.22 3.77
N VAL A 57 -3.43 -22.15 5.10
CA VAL A 57 -2.75 -21.06 5.80
C VAL A 57 -1.77 -21.65 6.82
N TYR A 58 -0.51 -21.33 6.67
CA TYR A 58 0.54 -21.62 7.65
C TYR A 58 0.65 -20.44 8.60
N VAL A 59 0.32 -20.69 9.86
CA VAL A 59 0.37 -19.70 10.94
C VAL A 59 1.63 -19.90 11.76
N ILE A 60 2.42 -18.85 11.87
CA ILE A 60 3.64 -18.83 12.68
C ILE A 60 3.37 -17.93 13.88
N GLU A 61 3.42 -18.52 15.07
CA GLU A 61 3.23 -17.78 16.32
C GLU A 61 4.25 -16.65 16.46
N PRO A 62 3.83 -15.42 16.81
CA PRO A 62 4.73 -14.27 16.94
C PRO A 62 5.87 -14.49 17.93
N SER A 63 5.61 -15.29 19.00
CA SER A 63 6.61 -15.65 20.00
C SER A 63 7.77 -16.47 19.43
N ALA A 64 7.58 -17.16 18.31
CA ALA A 64 8.63 -17.93 17.66
C ALA A 64 9.65 -17.07 16.90
N VAL A 65 9.26 -15.83 16.49
CA VAL A 65 10.07 -14.93 15.68
C VAL A 65 10.29 -13.54 16.31
N ASP A 66 9.75 -13.32 17.52
CA ASP A 66 9.89 -12.07 18.28
C ASP A 66 9.52 -10.80 17.46
N GLY A 67 8.33 -10.84 16.84
CA GLY A 67 7.79 -9.75 16.03
C GLY A 67 8.30 -9.76 14.58
N PHE A 68 8.47 -8.56 13.98
CA PHE A 68 8.96 -8.45 12.62
C PHE A 68 10.49 -8.60 12.58
N ALA A 69 10.93 -9.76 12.13
CA ALA A 69 12.35 -10.11 11.92
C ALA A 69 12.51 -10.61 10.47
N PRO A 70 12.87 -9.74 9.51
CA PRO A 70 12.78 -10.04 8.08
C PRO A 70 13.63 -11.26 7.66
N GLN A 71 14.79 -11.43 8.24
CA GLN A 71 15.64 -12.61 7.98
C GLN A 71 15.00 -13.89 8.52
N ALA A 72 14.41 -13.87 9.72
CA ALA A 72 13.70 -15.02 10.28
C ALA A 72 12.46 -15.37 9.45
N TRP A 73 11.68 -14.37 9.06
CA TRP A 73 10.53 -14.57 8.18
C TRP A 73 10.93 -15.19 6.84
N ALA A 74 12.02 -14.70 6.25
CA ALA A 74 12.59 -15.28 5.03
C ALA A 74 13.04 -16.74 5.22
N ARG A 75 13.63 -17.07 6.36
CA ARG A 75 14.04 -18.46 6.69
C ARG A 75 12.83 -19.38 6.77
N VAL A 76 11.74 -18.92 7.39
CA VAL A 76 10.47 -19.66 7.45
C VAL A 76 9.92 -19.91 6.05
N LEU A 77 9.88 -18.86 5.21
CA LEU A 77 9.43 -19.00 3.82
C LEU A 77 10.29 -19.96 3.01
N ALA A 78 11.62 -19.96 3.22
CA ALA A 78 12.52 -20.92 2.56
C ALA A 78 12.19 -22.36 2.93
N GLY A 79 12.04 -22.65 4.23
CA GLY A 79 11.67 -23.99 4.70
C GLY A 79 10.31 -24.45 4.20
N LEU A 80 9.31 -23.58 4.25
CA LEU A 80 7.97 -23.89 3.73
C LEU A 80 7.98 -24.06 2.21
N ALA A 81 8.80 -23.33 1.46
CA ALA A 81 8.93 -23.52 0.01
C ALA A 81 9.48 -24.89 -0.33
N GLU A 82 10.46 -25.38 0.40
CA GLU A 82 11.00 -26.74 0.26
C GLU A 82 9.97 -27.79 0.67
N GLU A 83 9.34 -27.65 1.85
CA GLU A 83 8.37 -28.59 2.38
C GLU A 83 7.15 -28.77 1.47
N THR A 84 6.65 -27.65 0.92
CA THR A 84 5.44 -27.65 0.09
C THR A 84 5.69 -27.87 -1.39
N GLY A 85 6.95 -27.89 -1.82
CA GLY A 85 7.34 -27.93 -3.23
C GLY A 85 6.86 -26.68 -3.98
N ALA A 86 6.90 -25.51 -3.35
CA ALA A 86 6.47 -24.28 -3.97
C ALA A 86 7.35 -23.90 -5.15
N THR A 87 6.73 -23.44 -6.23
CA THR A 87 7.40 -22.98 -7.45
C THR A 87 7.46 -21.46 -7.54
N ALA A 88 6.71 -20.77 -6.65
CA ALA A 88 6.80 -19.32 -6.51
C ALA A 88 6.51 -18.91 -5.06
N VAL A 89 7.12 -17.79 -4.63
CA VAL A 89 6.83 -17.11 -3.38
C VAL A 89 6.49 -15.67 -3.69
N LEU A 90 5.32 -15.22 -3.22
CA LEU A 90 4.82 -13.87 -3.43
C LEU A 90 4.68 -13.12 -2.10
N ALA A 91 4.84 -11.80 -2.18
CA ALA A 91 4.47 -10.86 -1.13
C ALA A 91 3.87 -9.59 -1.73
N ALA A 92 3.15 -8.82 -0.94
CA ALA A 92 2.82 -7.45 -1.29
C ALA A 92 4.11 -6.61 -1.44
N GLY A 93 4.13 -5.64 -2.35
CA GLY A 93 5.25 -4.72 -2.56
C GLY A 93 5.34 -3.62 -1.48
N THR A 94 5.02 -3.96 -0.25
CA THR A 94 5.24 -3.14 0.94
C THR A 94 6.72 -3.09 1.31
N ASP A 95 7.11 -2.20 2.21
CA ASP A 95 8.48 -2.19 2.74
C ASP A 95 8.83 -3.53 3.38
N ARG A 96 7.90 -4.12 4.16
CA ARG A 96 8.10 -5.42 4.80
C ARG A 96 8.17 -6.57 3.80
N GLY A 97 7.22 -6.63 2.87
CA GLY A 97 7.20 -7.69 1.85
C GLY A 97 8.44 -7.67 0.95
N ASN A 98 8.88 -6.48 0.52
CA ASN A 98 10.11 -6.31 -0.25
C ASN A 98 11.35 -6.73 0.55
N GLU A 99 11.44 -6.35 1.82
CA GLU A 99 12.57 -6.68 2.69
C GLU A 99 12.67 -8.21 2.94
N VAL A 100 11.54 -8.85 3.28
CA VAL A 100 11.50 -10.29 3.52
C VAL A 100 11.90 -11.08 2.27
N LEU A 101 11.36 -10.73 1.10
CA LEU A 101 11.70 -11.44 -0.14
C LEU A 101 13.13 -11.16 -0.60
N ALA A 102 13.68 -9.98 -0.33
CA ALA A 102 15.09 -9.71 -0.58
C ALA A 102 16.01 -10.59 0.30
N HIS A 103 15.69 -10.76 1.59
CA HIS A 103 16.36 -11.71 2.47
C HIS A 103 16.21 -13.16 1.97
N LEU A 104 15.02 -13.53 1.52
CA LEU A 104 14.78 -14.88 0.96
C LEU A 104 15.67 -15.13 -0.26
N GLY A 105 15.72 -14.18 -1.19
CA GLY A 105 16.59 -14.26 -2.36
C GLY A 105 18.08 -14.38 -1.98
N ALA A 106 18.53 -13.60 -0.99
CA ALA A 106 19.91 -13.66 -0.50
C ALA A 106 20.25 -14.99 0.19
N ILE A 107 19.32 -15.56 0.96
CA ILE A 107 19.52 -16.83 1.67
C ILE A 107 19.55 -18.02 0.70
N THR A 108 18.71 -18.00 -0.33
CA THR A 108 18.49 -19.13 -1.25
C THR A 108 19.26 -19.02 -2.56
N GLY A 109 19.78 -17.84 -2.89
CA GLY A 109 20.35 -17.54 -4.21
C GLY A 109 19.30 -17.42 -5.34
N LEU A 110 18.02 -17.39 -5.00
CA LEU A 110 16.93 -17.29 -5.98
C LEU A 110 16.75 -15.85 -6.50
N PRO A 111 16.42 -15.67 -7.79
CA PRO A 111 16.16 -14.36 -8.33
C PRO A 111 14.83 -13.81 -7.83
N MET A 112 14.80 -12.47 -7.60
CA MET A 112 13.60 -11.74 -7.17
C MET A 112 13.24 -10.66 -8.18
N ALA A 113 11.96 -10.58 -8.56
CA ALA A 113 11.38 -9.46 -9.28
C ALA A 113 10.44 -8.67 -8.37
N ALA A 114 10.84 -7.42 -8.08
CA ALA A 114 10.05 -6.55 -7.20
C ALA A 114 9.05 -5.69 -7.98
N ASN A 115 7.91 -5.40 -7.33
CA ASN A 115 6.85 -4.49 -7.81
C ASN A 115 6.25 -4.92 -9.17
N CYS A 116 5.93 -6.21 -9.30
CA CYS A 116 5.29 -6.77 -10.48
C CYS A 116 3.81 -6.34 -10.55
N THR A 117 3.36 -5.98 -11.75
CA THR A 117 1.95 -5.72 -12.06
C THR A 117 1.33 -6.89 -12.80
N ILE A 118 2.12 -7.60 -13.61
CA ILE A 118 1.71 -8.77 -14.39
C ILE A 118 2.81 -9.81 -14.26
N VAL A 119 2.44 -11.06 -14.04
CA VAL A 119 3.33 -12.23 -14.17
C VAL A 119 2.55 -13.33 -14.87
N THR A 120 3.13 -13.87 -15.94
CA THR A 120 2.53 -14.92 -16.74
C THR A 120 3.52 -16.08 -16.92
N PRO A 121 3.11 -17.33 -16.66
CA PRO A 121 3.95 -18.49 -16.98
C PRO A 121 4.26 -18.56 -18.49
N ASP A 122 5.51 -18.86 -18.83
CA ASP A 122 5.97 -18.99 -20.22
C ASP A 122 6.59 -20.40 -20.48
N GLY A 123 6.10 -21.38 -19.77
CA GLY A 123 6.53 -22.78 -19.85
C GLY A 123 7.69 -23.13 -18.89
N GLY A 124 7.66 -24.32 -18.36
CA GLY A 124 8.69 -24.81 -17.41
C GLY A 124 8.82 -23.92 -16.18
N GLN A 125 10.03 -23.39 -15.98
CA GLN A 125 10.38 -22.50 -14.85
C GLN A 125 10.48 -21.03 -15.28
N THR A 126 9.97 -20.69 -16.47
CA THR A 126 10.08 -19.35 -17.06
C THR A 126 8.82 -18.56 -16.82
N HIS A 127 8.97 -17.28 -16.49
CA HIS A 127 7.89 -16.32 -16.29
C HIS A 127 8.18 -15.04 -17.08
N ARG A 128 7.18 -14.55 -17.83
CA ARG A 128 7.17 -13.18 -18.35
C ARG A 128 6.56 -12.28 -17.32
N LEU A 129 7.13 -11.10 -17.14
CA LEU A 129 6.64 -10.16 -16.14
C LEU A 129 6.70 -8.72 -16.63
N VAL A 130 5.79 -7.92 -16.11
CA VAL A 130 5.81 -6.45 -16.19
C VAL A 130 5.91 -5.93 -14.77
N ARG A 131 6.83 -5.02 -14.54
CA ARG A 131 7.05 -4.45 -13.21
C ARG A 131 7.34 -2.96 -13.22
N HIS A 132 7.05 -2.31 -12.11
CA HIS A 132 7.39 -0.93 -11.88
C HIS A 132 8.87 -0.78 -11.51
N ARG A 133 9.51 0.21 -12.15
CA ARG A 133 10.87 0.65 -11.84
C ARG A 133 10.86 2.15 -11.57
N TRP A 134 11.91 2.64 -10.90
CA TRP A 134 12.06 4.07 -10.59
C TRP A 134 10.81 4.66 -9.92
N ALA A 135 10.38 4.03 -8.80
CA ALA A 135 9.21 4.43 -8.03
C ALA A 135 7.89 4.49 -8.84
N GLY A 136 7.75 3.66 -9.87
CA GLY A 136 6.55 3.59 -10.71
C GLY A 136 6.59 4.45 -11.97
N LEU A 137 7.69 5.20 -12.19
CA LEU A 137 7.83 6.06 -13.38
C LEU A 137 8.10 5.27 -14.67
N LEU A 138 8.63 4.06 -14.56
CA LEU A 138 8.95 3.21 -15.71
C LEU A 138 8.30 1.84 -15.55
N LEU A 139 7.83 1.29 -16.66
CA LEU A 139 7.46 -0.11 -16.79
C LEU A 139 8.61 -0.87 -17.46
N GLU A 140 8.97 -2.00 -16.89
CA GLU A 140 9.96 -2.92 -17.44
C GLU A 140 9.28 -4.24 -17.76
N GLU A 141 9.39 -4.68 -19.02
CA GLU A 141 9.08 -6.05 -19.43
C GLU A 141 10.34 -6.90 -19.26
N ALA A 142 10.21 -8.03 -18.61
CA ALA A 142 11.32 -8.92 -18.35
C ALA A 142 10.91 -10.40 -18.41
N VAL A 143 11.92 -11.26 -18.52
CA VAL A 143 11.75 -12.70 -18.41
C VAL A 143 12.60 -13.18 -17.24
N MET A 144 12.05 -14.03 -16.39
CA MET A 144 12.74 -14.65 -15.28
C MET A 144 12.62 -16.17 -15.37
N GLU A 145 13.75 -16.85 -15.27
CA GLU A 145 13.82 -18.31 -15.18
C GLU A 145 14.37 -18.69 -13.80
N ALA A 146 13.60 -19.47 -13.04
CA ALA A 146 13.98 -19.89 -11.70
C ALA A 146 13.21 -21.14 -11.26
N PRO A 147 13.87 -22.06 -10.51
CA PRO A 147 13.17 -23.23 -9.93
C PRO A 147 12.10 -22.82 -8.94
N VAL A 148 12.33 -21.74 -8.18
CA VAL A 148 11.34 -21.04 -7.36
C VAL A 148 11.47 -19.56 -7.65
N ALA A 149 10.41 -18.94 -8.15
CA ALA A 149 10.40 -17.54 -8.52
C ALA A 149 9.95 -16.67 -7.35
N LEU A 150 10.63 -15.55 -7.09
CA LEU A 150 10.27 -14.61 -6.03
C LEU A 150 9.69 -13.33 -6.62
N PHE A 151 8.46 -12.98 -6.22
CA PHE A 151 7.77 -11.80 -6.72
C PHE A 151 7.23 -10.93 -5.59
N THR A 152 7.44 -9.60 -5.66
CA THR A 152 6.55 -8.69 -4.95
C THR A 152 5.60 -8.00 -5.91
N VAL A 153 4.39 -7.70 -5.45
CA VAL A 153 3.30 -7.16 -6.27
C VAL A 153 3.15 -5.67 -6.03
N ALA A 154 3.09 -4.87 -7.09
CA ALA A 154 2.83 -3.43 -7.02
C ALA A 154 1.35 -3.20 -6.63
N THR A 155 1.08 -3.16 -5.33
CA THR A 155 -0.27 -3.14 -4.76
C THR A 155 -1.04 -1.85 -5.01
N ASP A 156 -0.36 -0.77 -5.39
CA ASP A 156 -0.94 0.48 -5.86
C ASP A 156 -1.53 0.38 -7.28
N SER A 157 -1.11 -0.62 -8.06
CA SER A 157 -1.49 -0.80 -9.46
C SER A 157 -2.33 -2.05 -9.73
N VAL A 158 -2.61 -2.85 -8.68
CA VAL A 158 -3.39 -4.08 -8.78
C VAL A 158 -4.60 -4.00 -7.85
N SER A 159 -5.79 -4.26 -8.37
CA SER A 159 -7.01 -4.30 -7.58
C SER A 159 -7.22 -5.66 -6.92
N PRO A 160 -7.78 -5.72 -5.70
CA PRO A 160 -8.15 -6.98 -5.08
C PRO A 160 -9.36 -7.57 -5.82
N VAL A 161 -9.16 -8.70 -6.47
CA VAL A 161 -10.23 -9.42 -7.20
C VAL A 161 -10.51 -10.74 -6.48
N ALA A 162 -11.72 -10.92 -6.00
CA ALA A 162 -12.14 -12.17 -5.37
C ALA A 162 -12.05 -13.37 -6.35
N ALA A 163 -11.87 -14.55 -5.82
CA ALA A 163 -11.97 -15.79 -6.59
C ALA A 163 -13.44 -16.06 -6.95
N GLU A 164 -13.69 -16.69 -8.09
CA GLU A 164 -15.06 -17.07 -8.51
C GLU A 164 -15.74 -17.99 -7.49
N THR A 165 -14.98 -18.85 -6.86
CA THR A 165 -15.45 -19.75 -5.79
C THR A 165 -14.55 -19.61 -4.58
N PRO A 166 -15.10 -19.29 -3.40
CA PRO A 166 -14.32 -19.29 -2.16
C PRO A 166 -13.75 -20.67 -1.85
N ALA A 167 -12.50 -20.71 -1.40
CA ALA A 167 -11.88 -21.94 -0.96
C ALA A 167 -12.32 -22.34 0.46
N VAL A 168 -12.14 -23.61 0.80
CA VAL A 168 -12.20 -24.07 2.19
C VAL A 168 -10.78 -24.05 2.77
N ILE A 169 -10.55 -23.23 3.77
CA ILE A 169 -9.22 -23.03 4.34
C ILE A 169 -8.89 -24.14 5.33
N GLN A 170 -7.69 -24.74 5.17
CA GLN A 170 -7.03 -25.53 6.19
C GLN A 170 -5.97 -24.68 6.89
N VAL A 171 -5.98 -24.68 8.23
CA VAL A 171 -5.02 -23.92 9.05
C VAL A 171 -3.99 -24.87 9.62
N HIS A 172 -2.71 -24.57 9.38
CA HIS A 172 -1.57 -25.33 9.90
C HIS A 172 -0.77 -24.43 10.84
N LEU A 173 -0.61 -24.88 12.10
CA LEU A 173 0.33 -24.24 13.02
C LEU A 173 1.75 -24.72 12.65
N HIS A 174 2.60 -23.81 12.22
CA HIS A 174 3.95 -24.12 11.83
C HIS A 174 4.95 -23.58 12.86
N LYS A 175 5.81 -24.46 13.36
CA LYS A 175 6.89 -24.11 14.30
C LYS A 175 8.20 -24.07 13.53
N PRO A 176 8.77 -22.90 13.28
CA PRO A 176 9.98 -22.79 12.48
C PRO A 176 11.23 -23.25 13.26
N GLU A 177 12.18 -23.81 12.52
CA GLU A 177 13.54 -24.01 13.01
C GLU A 177 14.39 -22.79 12.65
N LEU A 178 14.74 -21.98 13.64
CA LEU A 178 15.51 -20.76 13.48
C LEU A 178 16.85 -20.83 14.19
N ALA A 179 17.88 -20.36 13.53
CA ALA A 179 19.19 -20.15 14.15
C ALA A 179 19.22 -18.80 14.90
N SER A 180 20.06 -18.68 15.91
CA SER A 180 20.22 -17.42 16.66
C SER A 180 20.62 -16.22 15.77
N GLY A 181 21.26 -16.49 14.63
CA GLY A 181 21.63 -15.51 13.62
C GLY A 181 20.43 -14.91 12.89
N ASP A 182 19.34 -15.66 12.74
CA ASP A 182 18.16 -15.22 11.98
C ASP A 182 17.36 -14.14 12.72
N LEU A 183 17.53 -14.03 14.04
CA LEU A 183 16.85 -13.06 14.90
C LEU A 183 17.68 -11.81 15.21
N ARG A 184 18.83 -11.61 14.57
CA ARG A 184 19.71 -10.44 14.84
C ARG A 184 19.12 -9.12 14.38
N VAL A 185 18.36 -9.14 13.27
CA VAL A 185 17.69 -7.96 12.72
C VAL A 185 16.22 -8.12 12.99
N ARG A 186 15.68 -7.21 13.78
CA ARG A 186 14.27 -7.15 14.12
C ARG A 186 13.83 -5.72 14.32
N ALA A 187 12.57 -5.43 14.05
CA ALA A 187 12.01 -4.14 14.34
C ALA A 187 11.97 -3.94 15.87
N VAL A 188 12.62 -2.90 16.34
CA VAL A 188 12.34 -2.37 17.67
C VAL A 188 10.98 -1.70 17.58
N GLU A 189 10.04 -2.02 18.49
CA GLU A 189 8.71 -1.47 18.49
C GLU A 189 8.73 0.04 18.23
N SER A 190 8.14 0.45 17.14
CA SER A 190 7.61 1.81 17.06
C SER A 190 6.48 1.87 18.08
N PRO A 191 6.42 2.86 18.98
CA PRO A 191 5.28 3.03 19.86
C PRO A 191 4.02 2.97 19.00
N ALA A 192 3.12 2.04 19.33
CA ALA A 192 1.88 1.86 18.61
C ALA A 192 1.21 3.22 18.48
N GLY A 193 1.06 3.71 17.25
CA GLY A 193 0.27 4.90 17.01
C GLY A 193 -1.11 4.62 17.57
N VAL A 194 -1.57 5.47 18.47
CA VAL A 194 -2.92 5.44 19.03
C VAL A 194 -3.87 5.25 17.84
N GLY A 195 -4.72 4.25 17.90
CA GLY A 195 -5.54 3.76 16.80
C GLY A 195 -6.24 4.86 16.01
N GLY A 196 -5.85 5.01 14.77
CA GLY A 196 -6.41 5.89 13.75
C GLY A 196 -5.99 5.36 12.38
N ALA A 197 -6.71 5.73 11.32
CA ALA A 197 -6.33 5.35 9.96
C ALA A 197 -4.87 5.75 9.70
N SER A 198 -4.06 4.80 9.21
CA SER A 198 -2.68 5.09 8.85
C SER A 198 -2.65 5.89 7.54
N LEU A 199 -1.59 6.68 7.33
CA LEU A 199 -1.43 7.43 6.09
C LEU A 199 -1.49 6.52 4.84
N ALA A 200 -1.03 5.27 4.96
CA ALA A 200 -1.04 4.31 3.86
C ALA A 200 -2.43 3.73 3.53
N THR A 201 -3.36 3.72 4.49
CA THR A 201 -4.68 3.08 4.37
C THR A 201 -5.85 4.07 4.39
N ALA A 202 -5.57 5.35 4.62
CA ALA A 202 -6.59 6.38 4.71
C ALA A 202 -7.32 6.58 3.38
N ARG A 203 -8.66 6.67 3.44
CA ARG A 203 -9.47 6.99 2.26
C ARG A 203 -9.35 8.45 1.83
N VAL A 204 -9.11 9.34 2.79
CA VAL A 204 -8.90 10.77 2.55
C VAL A 204 -7.59 11.19 3.18
N VAL A 205 -6.77 11.91 2.42
CA VAL A 205 -5.51 12.49 2.91
C VAL A 205 -5.51 13.99 2.64
N VAL A 206 -5.31 14.78 3.69
CA VAL A 206 -5.11 16.23 3.59
C VAL A 206 -3.63 16.52 3.70
N GLY A 207 -3.00 16.85 2.57
CA GLY A 207 -1.57 17.07 2.44
C GLY A 207 -1.16 18.52 2.69
N GLY A 208 -0.24 18.76 3.62
CA GLY A 208 0.33 20.07 3.87
C GLY A 208 1.76 20.21 3.33
N GLY A 209 2.02 21.29 2.58
CA GLY A 209 3.36 21.64 2.09
C GLY A 209 3.98 22.84 2.82
N ARG A 210 5.07 23.37 2.25
CA ARG A 210 5.72 24.57 2.76
C ARG A 210 4.79 25.79 2.80
N GLY A 211 3.78 25.83 1.92
CA GLY A 211 2.79 26.91 1.90
C GLY A 211 1.96 27.04 3.18
N VAL A 212 1.96 26.02 4.05
CA VAL A 212 1.32 26.08 5.38
C VAL A 212 2.01 27.11 6.32
N GLY A 213 3.26 27.46 6.06
CA GLY A 213 3.97 28.56 6.74
C GLY A 213 4.63 28.20 8.07
N GLY A 214 4.33 27.05 8.68
CA GLY A 214 4.93 26.63 9.95
C GLY A 214 4.13 25.55 10.67
N PRO A 215 4.61 25.06 11.83
CA PRO A 215 3.93 24.01 12.62
C PRO A 215 2.49 24.37 13.00
N ASP A 216 2.25 25.63 13.36
CA ASP A 216 0.95 26.11 13.84
C ASP A 216 -0.09 26.21 12.70
N GLY A 217 0.37 26.34 11.44
CA GLY A 217 -0.51 26.42 10.27
C GLY A 217 -1.22 25.10 9.93
N PHE A 218 -0.87 24.00 10.59
CA PHE A 218 -1.51 22.69 10.34
C PHE A 218 -2.86 22.51 11.02
N ALA A 219 -3.19 23.29 12.05
CA ALA A 219 -4.46 23.12 12.76
C ALA A 219 -5.71 23.15 11.87
N PRO A 220 -5.85 24.05 10.87
CA PRO A 220 -6.98 24.02 9.96
C PRO A 220 -6.99 22.78 9.03
N LEU A 221 -5.81 22.21 8.69
CA LEU A 221 -5.72 21.00 7.89
C LEU A 221 -6.11 19.77 8.70
N GLU A 222 -5.75 19.74 9.98
CA GLU A 222 -6.15 18.68 10.92
C GLU A 222 -7.67 18.68 11.10
N GLU A 223 -8.25 19.85 11.33
CA GLU A 223 -9.71 20.02 11.42
C GLU A 223 -10.42 19.56 10.13
N LEU A 224 -9.88 19.93 8.96
CA LEU A 224 -10.44 19.48 7.68
C LEU A 224 -10.33 17.96 7.51
N ALA A 225 -9.18 17.37 7.91
CA ALA A 225 -9.00 15.93 7.86
C ALA A 225 -10.00 15.20 8.76
N ASP A 226 -10.21 15.68 9.98
CA ASP A 226 -11.17 15.11 10.93
C ASP A 226 -12.61 15.17 10.38
N LEU A 227 -13.03 16.31 9.80
CA LEU A 227 -14.36 16.47 9.20
C LEU A 227 -14.59 15.52 8.01
N LEU A 228 -13.53 15.20 7.26
CA LEU A 228 -13.60 14.30 6.12
C LEU A 228 -13.33 12.82 6.49
N GLY A 229 -13.11 12.52 7.78
CA GLY A 229 -12.75 11.17 8.23
C GLY A 229 -11.41 10.69 7.67
N GLY A 230 -10.48 11.62 7.45
CA GLY A 230 -9.18 11.40 6.86
C GLY A 230 -8.01 11.60 7.81
N VAL A 231 -6.81 11.70 7.24
CA VAL A 231 -5.57 11.94 7.98
C VAL A 231 -4.74 13.04 7.34
N VAL A 232 -3.83 13.65 8.13
CA VAL A 232 -2.88 14.64 7.61
C VAL A 232 -1.63 13.95 7.12
N GLY A 233 -1.27 14.23 5.84
CA GLY A 233 0.02 13.92 5.25
C GLY A 233 0.83 15.20 5.01
N VAL A 234 2.16 15.08 4.85
CA VAL A 234 3.00 16.27 4.66
C VAL A 234 4.06 16.05 3.57
N SER A 235 4.52 17.12 2.95
CA SER A 235 5.62 17.05 2.01
C SER A 235 6.97 16.90 2.73
N ARG A 236 8.00 16.42 2.01
CA ARG A 236 9.35 16.25 2.54
C ARG A 236 9.93 17.52 3.15
N VAL A 237 9.65 18.69 2.57
CA VAL A 237 10.13 19.96 3.13
C VAL A 237 9.66 20.16 4.57
N VAL A 238 8.39 19.85 4.83
CA VAL A 238 7.79 19.97 6.18
C VAL A 238 8.50 19.10 7.22
N THR A 239 8.85 17.86 6.84
CA THR A 239 9.59 16.96 7.76
C THR A 239 11.05 17.37 7.89
N SER A 240 11.68 17.89 6.82
CA SER A 240 13.05 18.40 6.87
C SER A 240 13.19 19.64 7.74
N GLU A 241 12.18 20.51 7.79
CA GLU A 241 12.10 21.66 8.67
C GLU A 241 11.71 21.29 10.12
N GLY A 242 11.42 20.00 10.37
CA GLY A 242 11.02 19.51 11.69
C GLY A 242 9.61 19.92 12.14
N TRP A 243 8.76 20.43 11.23
CA TRP A 243 7.39 20.86 11.57
C TRP A 243 6.48 19.66 11.87
N ARG A 244 6.73 18.52 11.24
CA ARG A 244 5.98 17.28 11.43
C ARG A 244 6.91 16.06 11.38
N PRO A 245 6.54 14.94 12.05
CA PRO A 245 7.36 13.75 12.09
C PRO A 245 7.40 13.05 10.72
N HIS A 246 8.52 12.38 10.42
CA HIS A 246 8.75 11.69 9.16
C HIS A 246 7.66 10.65 8.81
N LYS A 247 7.03 10.01 9.80
CA LYS A 247 5.93 9.06 9.60
C LYS A 247 4.70 9.67 8.88
N GLN A 248 4.56 10.98 8.85
CA GLN A 248 3.52 11.69 8.11
C GLN A 248 3.95 12.10 6.69
N GLN A 249 5.18 11.81 6.29
CA GLN A 249 5.68 12.21 4.98
C GLN A 249 5.05 11.41 3.86
N VAL A 250 4.48 12.12 2.87
CA VAL A 250 4.05 11.58 1.58
C VAL A 250 5.16 11.77 0.56
N GLY A 251 5.52 10.72 -0.16
CA GLY A 251 6.53 10.81 -1.21
C GLY A 251 7.30 9.51 -1.41
N GLN A 252 8.23 9.53 -2.35
CA GLN A 252 9.08 8.41 -2.69
C GLN A 252 9.90 7.88 -1.47
N THR A 253 10.32 8.78 -0.57
CA THR A 253 11.09 8.47 0.64
C THR A 253 10.25 8.53 1.92
N GLY A 254 8.94 8.64 1.77
CA GLY A 254 7.93 8.59 2.82
C GLY A 254 6.90 7.51 2.50
N THR A 255 5.68 7.71 2.97
CA THR A 255 4.56 6.81 2.68
C THR A 255 4.03 7.08 1.27
N LYS A 256 3.86 6.04 0.47
CA LYS A 256 3.04 6.07 -0.74
C LYS A 256 1.59 5.93 -0.34
N ILE A 257 0.75 6.79 -0.88
CA ILE A 257 -0.69 6.86 -0.55
C ILE A 257 -1.53 6.55 -1.78
N THR A 258 -2.66 5.88 -1.55
CA THR A 258 -3.66 5.55 -2.58
C THR A 258 -5.08 5.89 -2.12
N PRO A 259 -5.32 7.13 -1.63
CA PRO A 259 -6.60 7.51 -1.10
C PRO A 259 -7.64 7.67 -2.23
N GLU A 260 -8.91 7.70 -1.85
CA GLU A 260 -9.98 8.12 -2.75
C GLU A 260 -9.88 9.62 -3.06
N LEU A 261 -9.47 10.42 -2.05
CA LEU A 261 -9.28 11.85 -2.19
C LEU A 261 -7.97 12.30 -1.54
N TYR A 262 -7.14 12.98 -2.30
CA TYR A 262 -5.96 13.70 -1.85
C TYR A 262 -6.14 15.21 -2.02
N LEU A 263 -6.12 15.97 -0.92
CA LEU A 263 -6.09 17.43 -0.95
C LEU A 263 -4.64 17.89 -0.76
N ALA A 264 -4.03 18.48 -1.77
CA ALA A 264 -2.65 18.97 -1.72
C ALA A 264 -2.63 20.49 -1.46
N CYS A 265 -2.36 20.88 -0.20
CA CYS A 265 -2.44 22.27 0.27
C CYS A 265 -1.04 22.89 0.38
N GLY A 266 -0.74 23.88 -0.46
CA GLY A 266 0.56 24.58 -0.44
C GLY A 266 1.76 23.68 -0.77
N ILE A 267 1.55 22.65 -1.57
CA ILE A 267 2.55 21.67 -2.03
C ILE A 267 2.97 22.04 -3.46
N SER A 268 4.29 22.11 -3.73
CA SER A 268 4.80 22.42 -5.06
C SER A 268 4.63 21.28 -6.07
N GLY A 269 4.68 20.02 -5.61
CA GLY A 269 4.59 18.85 -6.50
C GLY A 269 5.93 18.47 -7.13
N ALA A 270 7.01 18.43 -6.37
CA ALA A 270 8.25 17.81 -6.82
C ALA A 270 7.99 16.35 -7.22
N ILE A 271 8.74 15.84 -8.20
CA ILE A 271 8.58 14.49 -8.79
C ILE A 271 8.51 13.42 -7.70
N GLN A 272 9.33 13.54 -6.64
CA GLN A 272 9.36 12.59 -5.53
C GLN A 272 8.08 12.63 -4.68
N HIS A 273 7.41 13.79 -4.60
CA HIS A 273 6.12 13.90 -3.93
C HIS A 273 5.01 13.29 -4.79
N ILE A 274 4.99 13.63 -6.07
CA ILE A 274 4.03 13.04 -7.03
C ILE A 274 4.13 11.52 -7.05
N ALA A 275 5.35 10.95 -7.06
CA ALA A 275 5.55 9.50 -6.98
C ALA A 275 4.96 8.86 -5.71
N GLY A 276 4.75 9.64 -4.65
CA GLY A 276 4.12 9.18 -3.41
C GLY A 276 2.59 9.28 -3.40
N CYS A 277 1.98 10.10 -4.26
CA CYS A 277 0.53 10.31 -4.31
C CYS A 277 -0.10 9.98 -5.67
N ALA A 278 0.66 9.45 -6.62
CA ALA A 278 0.17 9.10 -7.95
C ALA A 278 -0.95 8.04 -7.95
N GLY A 279 -1.08 7.25 -6.87
CA GLY A 279 -2.16 6.27 -6.68
C GLY A 279 -3.46 6.85 -6.14
N ALA A 280 -3.55 8.16 -5.85
CA ALA A 280 -4.79 8.79 -5.44
C ALA A 280 -5.82 8.76 -6.58
N LYS A 281 -7.10 8.45 -6.25
CA LYS A 281 -8.16 8.43 -7.27
C LYS A 281 -8.52 9.84 -7.74
N HIS A 282 -8.56 10.78 -6.79
CA HIS A 282 -8.81 12.20 -7.06
C HIS A 282 -7.81 13.07 -6.31
N ILE A 283 -7.30 14.08 -7.00
CA ILE A 283 -6.38 15.07 -6.44
C ILE A 283 -7.02 16.46 -6.57
N ILE A 284 -7.17 17.14 -5.43
CA ILE A 284 -7.51 18.57 -5.39
C ILE A 284 -6.26 19.30 -4.92
N ALA A 285 -5.79 20.27 -5.68
CA ALA A 285 -4.60 21.05 -5.31
C ALA A 285 -4.97 22.53 -5.04
N ILE A 286 -4.49 23.03 -3.91
CA ILE A 286 -4.66 24.44 -3.50
C ILE A 286 -3.26 25.06 -3.45
N ASN A 287 -2.99 26.04 -4.29
CA ASN A 287 -1.68 26.70 -4.35
C ASN A 287 -1.82 28.17 -4.78
N THR A 288 -0.98 29.03 -4.27
CA THR A 288 -0.89 30.43 -4.73
C THR A 288 -0.11 30.56 -6.03
N ASP A 289 0.77 29.60 -6.36
CA ASP A 289 1.55 29.58 -7.58
C ASP A 289 0.80 28.82 -8.69
N PRO A 290 0.32 29.50 -9.75
CA PRO A 290 -0.39 28.85 -10.86
C PRO A 290 0.52 27.96 -11.71
N GLY A 291 1.85 28.08 -11.56
CA GLY A 291 2.84 27.23 -12.23
C GLY A 291 3.30 26.03 -11.41
N ALA A 292 2.73 25.79 -10.23
CA ALA A 292 3.12 24.67 -9.37
C ALA A 292 2.88 23.32 -10.07
N PRO A 293 3.90 22.43 -10.19
CA PRO A 293 3.77 21.15 -10.88
C PRO A 293 2.63 20.25 -10.38
N ILE A 294 2.24 20.36 -9.12
CA ILE A 294 1.13 19.57 -8.54
C ILE A 294 -0.19 19.81 -9.28
N LEU A 295 -0.38 21.03 -9.81
CA LEU A 295 -1.62 21.43 -10.52
C LEU A 295 -1.84 20.65 -11.82
N ALA A 296 -0.75 20.22 -12.48
CA ALA A 296 -0.83 19.40 -13.68
C ALA A 296 -1.30 17.96 -13.41
N HIS A 297 -1.29 17.54 -12.15
CA HIS A 297 -1.74 16.21 -11.69
C HIS A 297 -3.07 16.25 -10.96
N ALA A 298 -3.65 17.44 -10.77
CA ALA A 298 -4.89 17.61 -10.04
C ALA A 298 -6.11 17.54 -10.96
N ASP A 299 -7.17 16.87 -10.50
CA ASP A 299 -8.50 16.92 -11.15
C ASP A 299 -9.14 18.30 -10.96
N PHE A 300 -8.88 18.95 -9.81
CA PHE A 300 -9.34 20.30 -9.50
C PHE A 300 -8.19 21.12 -8.92
N ALA A 301 -7.98 22.30 -9.49
CA ALA A 301 -6.97 23.25 -9.06
C ALA A 301 -7.63 24.53 -8.51
N VAL A 302 -7.27 24.90 -7.29
CA VAL A 302 -7.67 26.16 -6.67
C VAL A 302 -6.45 27.06 -6.57
N ILE A 303 -6.43 28.14 -7.35
CA ILE A 303 -5.37 29.14 -7.26
C ILE A 303 -5.76 30.15 -6.20
N GLY A 304 -5.15 30.06 -5.02
CA GLY A 304 -5.48 30.89 -3.87
C GLY A 304 -4.67 30.57 -2.62
N ASP A 305 -4.83 31.45 -1.63
CA ASP A 305 -4.18 31.26 -0.34
C ASP A 305 -4.92 30.20 0.49
N LEU A 306 -4.22 29.13 0.82
CA LEU A 306 -4.80 28.05 1.63
C LEU A 306 -5.30 28.54 3.01
N HIS A 307 -4.72 29.61 3.56
CA HIS A 307 -5.17 30.19 4.83
C HIS A 307 -6.54 30.88 4.74
N GLN A 308 -7.03 31.15 3.52
CA GLN A 308 -8.38 31.64 3.27
C GLN A 308 -9.29 30.49 2.78
N VAL A 309 -8.77 29.64 1.90
CA VAL A 309 -9.55 28.56 1.27
C VAL A 309 -9.93 27.47 2.27
N ILE A 310 -8.99 27.01 3.10
CA ILE A 310 -9.24 25.91 4.05
C ILE A 310 -10.28 26.28 5.12
N PRO A 311 -10.21 27.45 5.81
CA PRO A 311 -11.26 27.83 6.76
C PRO A 311 -12.64 28.00 6.11
N ALA A 312 -12.69 28.52 4.87
CA ALA A 312 -13.95 28.64 4.14
C ALA A 312 -14.55 27.26 3.81
N LEU A 313 -13.70 26.30 3.40
CA LEU A 313 -14.10 24.91 3.14
C LEU A 313 -14.61 24.22 4.41
N VAL A 314 -13.90 24.36 5.52
CA VAL A 314 -14.30 23.83 6.84
C VAL A 314 -15.67 24.39 7.24
N SER A 315 -15.88 25.72 7.09
CA SER A 315 -17.16 26.35 7.40
C SER A 315 -18.30 25.79 6.54
N ALA A 316 -18.06 25.66 5.23
CA ALA A 316 -19.07 25.13 4.29
C ALA A 316 -19.43 23.67 4.58
N LEU A 317 -18.44 22.84 4.95
CA LEU A 317 -18.68 21.42 5.33
C LEU A 317 -19.53 21.34 6.61
N ARG A 318 -19.23 22.13 7.63
CA ARG A 318 -20.02 22.19 8.88
C ARG A 318 -21.45 22.62 8.64
N GLU A 319 -21.67 23.60 7.76
CA GLU A 319 -23.01 24.04 7.38
C GLU A 319 -23.76 22.99 6.55
N GLY A 320 -23.07 22.27 5.66
CA GLY A 320 -23.64 21.19 4.87
C GLY A 320 -24.08 20.02 5.75
N ASP A 321 -23.27 19.62 6.72
CA ASP A 321 -23.60 18.56 7.69
C ASP A 321 -24.80 18.95 8.58
N ALA A 322 -24.87 20.22 9.02
CA ALA A 322 -25.99 20.77 9.78
C ALA A 322 -27.31 20.79 9.01
N ARG A 323 -27.29 20.88 7.67
CA ARG A 323 -28.47 20.85 6.79
C ARG A 323 -28.89 19.42 6.39
N GLY A 324 -28.16 18.38 6.80
CA GLY A 324 -28.50 16.98 6.51
C GLY A 324 -28.40 16.59 5.04
N VAL A 325 -27.60 17.31 4.23
CA VAL A 325 -27.31 16.95 2.84
C VAL A 325 -26.36 15.76 2.83
N ARG A 326 -26.90 14.55 3.05
CA ARG A 326 -26.25 13.32 2.65
C ARG A 326 -26.29 13.26 1.13
N GLY A 327 -25.12 13.11 0.50
CA GLY A 327 -24.95 13.17 -0.93
C GLY A 327 -25.64 12.05 -1.70
N ASP A 328 -26.89 12.29 -2.11
CA ASP A 328 -27.64 11.43 -3.04
C ASP A 328 -28.25 12.21 -4.21
N GLU A 329 -27.89 13.48 -4.42
CA GLU A 329 -28.31 14.19 -5.63
C GLU A 329 -27.12 14.89 -6.30
N VAL A 330 -26.52 14.19 -7.27
CA VAL A 330 -25.72 14.82 -8.33
C VAL A 330 -26.73 15.39 -9.34
N PRO A 331 -26.85 16.73 -9.53
CA PRO A 331 -27.70 17.25 -10.57
C PRO A 331 -27.17 16.81 -11.95
N PRO A 332 -28.04 16.48 -12.93
CA PRO A 332 -27.64 16.08 -14.26
C PRO A 332 -26.88 17.23 -14.93
N GLY A 333 -25.65 16.94 -15.35
CA GLY A 333 -24.77 17.88 -16.03
C GLY A 333 -25.43 18.45 -17.29
N GLY A 334 -25.52 19.77 -17.35
CA GLY A 334 -25.91 20.50 -18.55
C GLY A 334 -24.86 20.30 -19.65
N GLU A 335 -25.26 19.66 -20.73
CA GLU A 335 -24.53 19.65 -21.99
C GLU A 335 -24.33 21.08 -22.49
N GLN A 336 -23.09 21.58 -22.38
CA GLN A 336 -22.70 22.76 -23.16
C GLN A 336 -21.88 22.29 -24.36
N GLY A 337 -22.45 22.57 -25.57
CA GLY A 337 -22.00 22.14 -26.86
C GLY A 337 -20.56 22.55 -27.16
N ARG A 338 -19.84 21.64 -27.81
CA ARG A 338 -18.58 21.92 -28.51
C ARG A 338 -18.84 22.80 -29.73
N PRO A 339 -18.11 23.87 -29.93
CA PRO A 339 -18.07 24.52 -31.25
C PRO A 339 -17.20 23.66 -32.18
N SER A 340 -17.77 23.32 -33.33
CA SER A 340 -17.11 22.80 -34.49
C SER A 340 -16.24 23.90 -35.14
N GLY A 341 -14.95 23.57 -35.34
CA GLY A 341 -13.97 24.36 -36.06
C GLY A 341 -12.67 23.58 -36.16
#